data_994f4d6428fb3f4d7d3fea389defe5db
#
_entry.id   994f4d6428fb3f4d7d3fea389defe5db
#
_cell.length_a   1.000
_cell.length_b   1.000
_cell.length_c   1.000
_cell.angle_alpha   90.00
_cell.angle_beta   90.00
_cell.angle_gamma   90.00
#
_symmetry.space_group_name_H-M   'P 1'
#
loop_
_entity.id
_entity.type
_entity.pdbx_description
1 polymer ?
#
loop_
_entity_poly.entity_id
_entity_poly.type
_entity_poly.pdbx_seq_one_letter_code
_entity_poly.pdbx_strand_id
1 'polypeptide(L)'
;MTIPTAKAPLLEGKKGLIVGIANERSIAWGCAKAFRALGAELAITYVNEKTKKYVDPLAHEVSASIVMPMHAQAPGQMEALFERIARDWGRLDFLVHSIASAPKETLRGRVVDASREGFSTTMDVSCWSFIRMAHLAEPLMKNGGVMFTMTYYGSRHVVKNYNIMGVAKAALECAVRYLAAELGPKGIRVHAISPGPLATRAASGILEIDKLLDKARAKAPARSLVSIEDVGIATAFLAHDAARLITGETLYIDGGYHIID
;
A
#
# COMPACT_ATOMS: atom_id res chain seq x y z
N MET A 1 8.22 9.38 15.03
CA MET A 1 9.58 9.33 14.43
C MET A 1 9.58 10.25 13.22
N THR A 2 10.58 11.10 13.05
CA THR A 2 10.75 11.92 11.86
C THR A 2 11.45 11.09 10.78
N ILE A 3 11.15 11.35 9.51
CA ILE A 3 11.91 10.75 8.42
C ILE A 3 13.38 11.15 8.58
N PRO A 4 14.34 10.17 8.53
CA PRO A 4 15.73 10.47 8.68
C PRO A 4 16.18 11.54 7.67
N THR A 5 16.87 12.56 8.15
CA THR A 5 17.49 13.61 7.32
C THR A 5 18.86 13.19 6.79
N ALA A 6 19.32 11.98 7.11
CA ALA A 6 20.57 11.45 6.59
C ALA A 6 20.49 11.31 5.07
N LYS A 7 21.34 12.03 4.36
CA LYS A 7 21.43 12.03 2.90
C LYS A 7 22.18 10.79 2.41
N ALA A 8 21.54 9.63 2.46
CA ALA A 8 21.98 8.47 1.69
C ALA A 8 20.95 8.27 0.56
N PRO A 9 21.21 8.72 -0.67
CA PRO A 9 20.25 8.66 -1.77
C PRO A 9 20.13 7.22 -2.32
N LEU A 10 19.68 6.30 -1.45
CA LEU A 10 19.57 4.87 -1.75
C LEU A 10 18.67 4.58 -2.96
N LEU A 11 17.73 5.48 -3.28
CA LEU A 11 16.79 5.35 -4.38
C LEU A 11 16.97 6.44 -5.44
N GLU A 12 18.16 7.07 -5.48
CA GLU A 12 18.45 8.09 -6.49
C GLU A 12 18.30 7.52 -7.91
N GLY A 13 17.60 8.27 -8.76
CA GLY A 13 17.29 7.86 -10.12
C GLY A 13 16.20 6.80 -10.25
N LYS A 14 15.69 6.21 -9.17
CA LYS A 14 14.54 5.29 -9.21
C LYS A 14 13.24 6.08 -9.41
N LYS A 15 12.33 5.55 -10.23
CA LYS A 15 11.02 6.14 -10.57
C LYS A 15 9.91 5.22 -10.07
N GLY A 16 8.96 5.76 -9.33
CA GLY A 16 7.92 4.93 -8.75
C GLY A 16 6.54 5.55 -8.63
N LEU A 17 5.56 4.66 -8.70
CA LEU A 17 4.16 4.98 -8.55
C LEU A 17 3.68 4.69 -7.13
N ILE A 18 3.04 5.67 -6.49
CA ILE A 18 2.41 5.52 -5.19
C ILE A 18 0.92 5.83 -5.30
N VAL A 19 0.12 4.80 -5.02
CA VAL A 19 -1.34 4.85 -5.11
C VAL A 19 -1.97 4.77 -3.72
N GLY A 20 -2.95 5.66 -3.45
CA GLY A 20 -3.74 5.59 -2.23
C GLY A 20 -3.54 6.75 -1.26
N ILE A 21 -2.91 7.85 -1.69
CA ILE A 21 -2.88 9.09 -0.90
C ILE A 21 -4.27 9.72 -0.94
N ALA A 22 -4.87 9.90 0.23
CA ALA A 22 -6.13 10.60 0.41
C ALA A 22 -5.97 11.91 1.20
N ASN A 23 -5.00 11.93 2.11
CA ASN A 23 -4.58 13.07 2.93
C ASN A 23 -3.25 12.75 3.64
N GLU A 24 -2.80 13.65 4.51
CA GLU A 24 -1.56 13.57 5.31
C GLU A 24 -1.49 12.38 6.29
N ARG A 25 -2.61 11.69 6.55
CA ARG A 25 -2.68 10.51 7.43
C ARG A 25 -2.63 9.19 6.67
N SER A 26 -2.50 9.22 5.35
CA SER A 26 -2.44 8.01 4.53
C SER A 26 -1.09 7.30 4.70
N ILE A 27 -1.10 5.97 4.81
CA ILE A 27 0.13 5.16 4.77
C ILE A 27 0.94 5.46 3.50
N ALA A 28 0.24 5.59 2.36
CA ALA A 28 0.84 5.99 1.09
C ALA A 28 1.60 7.32 1.17
N TRP A 29 1.14 8.26 2.01
CA TRP A 29 1.85 9.51 2.25
C TRP A 29 3.16 9.31 3.01
N GLY A 30 3.16 8.47 4.04
CA GLY A 30 4.38 8.06 4.73
C GLY A 30 5.39 7.42 3.78
N CYS A 31 4.92 6.55 2.87
CA CYS A 31 5.75 5.98 1.81
C CYS A 31 6.29 7.07 0.86
N ALA A 32 5.44 7.99 0.38
CA ALA A 32 5.87 9.04 -0.54
C ALA A 32 6.99 9.91 0.05
N LYS A 33 6.86 10.31 1.31
CA LYS A 33 7.91 11.07 2.01
C LYS A 33 9.21 10.28 2.12
N ALA A 34 9.14 9.00 2.52
CA ALA A 34 10.31 8.16 2.70
C ALA A 34 11.05 7.89 1.37
N PHE A 35 10.31 7.52 0.32
CA PHE A 35 10.89 7.27 -1.00
C PHE A 35 11.53 8.53 -1.59
N ARG A 36 10.86 9.69 -1.44
CA ARG A 36 11.41 10.97 -1.89
C ARG A 36 12.65 11.37 -1.12
N ALA A 37 12.66 11.20 0.19
CA ALA A 37 13.84 11.49 1.05
C ALA A 37 15.05 10.65 0.66
N LEU A 38 14.85 9.44 0.13
CA LEU A 38 15.90 8.57 -0.39
C LEU A 38 16.26 8.82 -1.87
N GLY A 39 15.70 9.86 -2.48
CA GLY A 39 16.09 10.33 -3.83
C GLY A 39 15.19 9.87 -4.98
N ALA A 40 14.12 9.12 -4.72
CA ALA A 40 13.23 8.65 -5.78
C ALA A 40 12.40 9.78 -6.43
N GLU A 41 12.09 9.63 -7.71
CA GLU A 41 11.10 10.42 -8.45
C GLU A 41 9.73 9.74 -8.36
N LEU A 42 8.66 10.51 -8.11
CA LEU A 42 7.36 9.98 -7.76
C LEU A 42 6.25 10.34 -8.74
N ALA A 43 5.42 9.34 -9.07
CA ALA A 43 4.07 9.50 -9.58
C ALA A 43 3.08 9.26 -8.43
N ILE A 44 2.09 10.13 -8.28
CA ILE A 44 1.10 10.10 -7.22
C ILE A 44 -0.31 10.14 -7.82
N THR A 45 -1.25 9.49 -7.17
CA THR A 45 -2.65 9.51 -7.60
C THR A 45 -3.58 10.06 -6.53
N TYR A 46 -4.70 10.61 -6.99
CA TYR A 46 -5.85 10.95 -6.16
C TYR A 46 -7.10 10.22 -6.69
N VAL A 47 -8.07 9.93 -5.81
CA VAL A 47 -9.22 9.09 -6.21
C VAL A 47 -10.31 9.88 -6.95
N ASN A 48 -10.50 11.16 -6.62
CA ASN A 48 -11.49 12.06 -7.21
C ASN A 48 -11.19 13.53 -6.89
N GLU A 49 -11.93 14.45 -7.49
CA GLU A 49 -11.75 15.91 -7.29
C GLU A 49 -11.90 16.35 -5.82
N LYS A 50 -12.71 15.64 -5.01
CA LYS A 50 -12.85 15.96 -3.58
C LYS A 50 -11.57 15.66 -2.80
N THR A 51 -10.81 14.65 -3.21
CA THR A 51 -9.54 14.28 -2.58
C THR A 51 -8.36 15.05 -3.18
N LYS A 52 -8.46 15.48 -4.43
CA LYS A 52 -7.43 16.24 -5.15
C LYS A 52 -6.91 17.43 -4.33
N LYS A 53 -7.81 18.24 -3.77
CA LYS A 53 -7.45 19.40 -2.95
C LYS A 53 -6.58 19.10 -1.72
N TYR A 54 -6.63 17.86 -1.20
CA TYR A 54 -5.78 17.40 -0.10
C TYR A 54 -4.48 16.76 -0.62
N VAL A 55 -4.51 16.20 -1.82
CA VAL A 55 -3.35 15.51 -2.41
C VAL A 55 -2.40 16.49 -3.12
N ASP A 56 -2.92 17.52 -3.80
CA ASP A 56 -2.09 18.49 -4.53
C ASP A 56 -0.98 19.14 -3.67
N PRO A 57 -1.25 19.64 -2.44
CA PRO A 57 -0.19 20.19 -1.59
C PRO A 57 0.87 19.13 -1.21
N LEU A 58 0.44 17.89 -0.95
CA LEU A 58 1.34 16.79 -0.62
C LEU A 58 2.19 16.37 -1.83
N ALA A 59 1.60 16.31 -3.01
CA ALA A 59 2.32 16.04 -4.25
C ALA A 59 3.39 17.11 -4.54
N HIS A 60 3.07 18.37 -4.27
CA HIS A 60 4.03 19.47 -4.37
C HIS A 60 5.17 19.33 -3.35
N GLU A 61 4.88 18.99 -2.10
CA GLU A 61 5.88 18.80 -1.03
C GLU A 61 6.96 17.78 -1.42
N VAL A 62 6.55 16.66 -2.05
CA VAL A 62 7.50 15.63 -2.54
C VAL A 62 7.93 15.83 -3.99
N SER A 63 7.58 16.96 -4.60
CA SER A 63 7.90 17.29 -6.00
C SER A 63 7.54 16.17 -6.96
N ALA A 64 6.32 15.61 -6.82
CA ALA A 64 5.84 14.56 -7.70
C ALA A 64 5.73 15.07 -9.14
N SER A 65 6.36 14.37 -10.10
CA SER A 65 6.39 14.77 -11.52
C SER A 65 5.14 14.34 -12.28
N ILE A 66 4.40 13.35 -11.76
CA ILE A 66 3.12 12.90 -12.32
C ILE A 66 2.07 12.89 -11.20
N VAL A 67 0.95 13.59 -11.41
CA VAL A 67 -0.20 13.58 -10.51
C VAL A 67 -1.46 13.35 -11.34
N MET A 68 -2.16 12.21 -11.08
CA MET A 68 -3.30 11.80 -11.91
C MET A 68 -4.47 11.26 -11.10
N PRO A 69 -5.71 11.38 -11.59
CA PRO A 69 -6.84 10.66 -11.01
C PRO A 69 -6.67 9.16 -11.24
N MET A 70 -6.98 8.36 -10.23
CA MET A 70 -7.06 6.92 -10.35
C MET A 70 -8.08 6.35 -9.34
N HIS A 71 -9.21 5.93 -9.84
CA HIS A 71 -10.21 5.16 -9.11
C HIS A 71 -10.19 3.72 -9.63
N ALA A 72 -10.00 2.74 -8.75
CA ALA A 72 -9.78 1.35 -9.14
C ALA A 72 -10.92 0.75 -10.00
N GLN A 73 -12.14 1.24 -9.80
CA GLN A 73 -13.32 0.76 -10.53
C GLN A 73 -13.72 1.68 -11.70
N ALA A 74 -13.00 2.76 -11.95
CA ALA A 74 -13.29 3.62 -13.10
C ALA A 74 -12.65 3.05 -14.38
N PRO A 75 -13.45 2.69 -15.40
CA PRO A 75 -12.91 2.11 -16.62
C PRO A 75 -11.84 3.00 -17.27
N GLY A 76 -10.72 2.42 -17.65
CA GLY A 76 -9.65 3.08 -18.37
C GLY A 76 -8.74 4.00 -17.54
N GLN A 77 -9.07 4.32 -16.28
CA GLN A 77 -8.22 5.23 -15.48
C GLN A 77 -6.89 4.58 -15.09
N MET A 78 -6.91 3.30 -14.81
CA MET A 78 -5.70 2.55 -14.47
C MET A 78 -4.77 2.49 -15.69
N GLU A 79 -5.30 2.14 -16.83
CA GLU A 79 -4.60 2.08 -18.12
C GLU A 79 -3.99 3.45 -18.48
N ALA A 80 -4.78 4.52 -18.43
CA ALA A 80 -4.34 5.88 -18.72
C ALA A 80 -3.18 6.35 -17.80
N LEU A 81 -3.19 5.92 -16.53
CA LEU A 81 -2.10 6.19 -15.59
C LEU A 81 -0.80 5.51 -16.03
N PHE A 82 -0.84 4.24 -16.37
CA PHE A 82 0.35 3.50 -16.82
C PHE A 82 0.82 3.94 -18.20
N GLU A 83 -0.06 4.31 -19.11
CA GLU A 83 0.27 4.95 -20.39
C GLU A 83 0.99 6.29 -20.18
N ARG A 84 0.55 7.10 -19.21
CA ARG A 84 1.23 8.33 -18.84
C ARG A 84 2.64 8.09 -18.33
N ILE A 85 2.81 7.09 -17.45
CA ILE A 85 4.12 6.69 -16.92
C ILE A 85 5.03 6.17 -18.06
N ALA A 86 4.48 5.36 -18.96
CA ALA A 86 5.21 4.85 -20.11
C ALA A 86 5.72 5.97 -21.01
N ARG A 87 4.88 6.96 -21.30
CA ARG A 87 5.20 8.10 -22.18
C ARG A 87 6.24 9.03 -21.54
N ASP A 88 6.05 9.40 -20.27
CA ASP A 88 6.86 10.44 -19.63
C ASP A 88 8.18 9.87 -19.04
N TRP A 89 8.17 8.60 -18.59
CA TRP A 89 9.31 7.97 -17.93
C TRP A 89 9.92 6.79 -18.68
N GLY A 90 9.13 6.09 -19.49
CA GLY A 90 9.55 4.88 -20.22
C GLY A 90 9.86 3.66 -19.35
N ARG A 91 9.79 3.82 -18.01
CA ARG A 91 10.09 2.77 -17.04
C ARG A 91 9.38 3.00 -15.71
N LEU A 92 9.34 1.95 -14.89
CA LEU A 92 8.91 1.99 -13.50
C LEU A 92 9.86 1.11 -12.68
N ASP A 93 10.39 1.61 -11.56
CA ASP A 93 11.29 0.86 -10.69
C ASP A 93 10.57 0.31 -9.45
N PHE A 94 9.49 0.99 -8.99
CA PHE A 94 8.65 0.48 -7.90
C PHE A 94 7.20 0.92 -8.02
N LEU A 95 6.33 0.11 -7.40
CA LEU A 95 4.90 0.36 -7.24
C LEU A 95 4.50 0.19 -5.78
N VAL A 96 3.83 1.17 -5.19
CA VAL A 96 3.19 1.07 -3.87
C VAL A 96 1.67 1.15 -4.05
N HIS A 97 1.00 0.02 -3.85
CA HIS A 97 -0.45 -0.11 -3.85
C HIS A 97 -0.97 -0.02 -2.42
N SER A 98 -1.61 1.09 -2.06
CA SER A 98 -2.13 1.35 -0.71
C SER A 98 -3.60 1.73 -0.75
N ILE A 99 -4.41 0.94 -1.46
CA ILE A 99 -5.86 1.10 -1.56
C ILE A 99 -6.59 -0.13 -1.06
N ALA A 100 -7.74 0.10 -0.44
CA ALA A 100 -8.70 -0.93 -0.05
C ALA A 100 -10.05 -0.25 0.18
N SER A 101 -11.13 -0.96 -0.11
CA SER A 101 -12.49 -0.50 0.15
C SER A 101 -13.43 -1.68 0.32
N ALA A 102 -14.44 -1.49 1.17
CA ALA A 102 -15.60 -2.36 1.27
C ALA A 102 -16.84 -1.49 1.49
N PRO A 103 -18.03 -1.87 0.97
CA PRO A 103 -19.28 -1.23 1.34
C PRO A 103 -19.49 -1.27 2.87
N LYS A 104 -20.05 -0.21 3.44
CA LYS A 104 -20.18 -0.08 4.91
C LYS A 104 -20.96 -1.22 5.55
N GLU A 105 -22.03 -1.65 4.91
CA GLU A 105 -22.86 -2.77 5.35
C GLU A 105 -22.07 -4.09 5.36
N THR A 106 -21.24 -4.34 4.35
CA THR A 106 -20.40 -5.53 4.24
C THR A 106 -19.23 -5.47 5.25
N LEU A 107 -18.64 -4.29 5.46
CA LEU A 107 -17.55 -4.09 6.42
C LEU A 107 -18.02 -4.31 7.86
N ARG A 108 -19.23 -3.83 8.20
CA ARG A 108 -19.77 -3.89 9.56
C ARG A 108 -20.60 -5.14 9.84
N GLY A 109 -21.04 -5.83 8.79
CA GLY A 109 -21.84 -7.05 8.87
C GLY A 109 -21.00 -8.27 9.22
N ARG A 110 -21.65 -9.39 9.56
CA ARG A 110 -21.00 -10.67 9.70
C ARG A 110 -20.55 -11.17 8.32
N VAL A 111 -19.44 -11.90 8.27
CA VAL A 111 -18.93 -12.45 6.99
C VAL A 111 -19.96 -13.39 6.33
N VAL A 112 -20.67 -14.18 7.14
CA VAL A 112 -21.70 -15.12 6.65
C VAL A 112 -22.90 -14.43 6.00
N ASP A 113 -23.14 -13.16 6.30
CA ASP A 113 -24.24 -12.35 5.76
C ASP A 113 -23.80 -11.45 4.58
N ALA A 114 -22.53 -11.55 4.17
CA ALA A 114 -22.02 -10.73 3.09
C ALA A 114 -22.75 -10.99 1.77
N SER A 115 -23.27 -9.95 1.15
CA SER A 115 -23.88 -10.06 -0.18
C SER A 115 -22.81 -10.37 -1.24
N ARG A 116 -23.24 -11.03 -2.33
CA ARG A 116 -22.37 -11.28 -3.48
C ARG A 116 -21.77 -9.99 -4.04
N GLU A 117 -22.56 -8.93 -4.12
CA GLU A 117 -22.13 -7.63 -4.62
C GLU A 117 -21.11 -6.97 -3.68
N GLY A 118 -21.38 -6.95 -2.36
CA GLY A 118 -20.46 -6.42 -1.35
C GLY A 118 -19.14 -7.18 -1.31
N PHE A 119 -19.19 -8.51 -1.41
CA PHE A 119 -18.00 -9.36 -1.55
C PHE A 119 -17.21 -9.02 -2.81
N SER A 120 -17.88 -8.98 -3.98
CA SER A 120 -17.23 -8.70 -5.27
C SER A 120 -16.59 -7.32 -5.29
N THR A 121 -17.28 -6.29 -4.82
CA THR A 121 -16.74 -4.92 -4.71
C THR A 121 -15.50 -4.87 -3.81
N THR A 122 -15.55 -5.57 -2.67
CA THR A 122 -14.41 -5.61 -1.74
C THR A 122 -13.20 -6.29 -2.37
N MET A 123 -13.40 -7.42 -3.04
CA MET A 123 -12.32 -8.16 -3.71
C MET A 123 -11.75 -7.38 -4.89
N ASP A 124 -12.59 -6.74 -5.69
CA ASP A 124 -12.22 -5.94 -6.84
C ASP A 124 -11.28 -4.80 -6.44
N VAL A 125 -11.69 -3.97 -5.48
CA VAL A 125 -10.91 -2.80 -5.05
C VAL A 125 -9.70 -3.19 -4.21
N SER A 126 -9.79 -4.22 -3.36
CA SER A 126 -8.77 -4.50 -2.34
C SER A 126 -7.77 -5.61 -2.71
N CYS A 127 -8.05 -6.38 -3.77
CA CYS A 127 -7.18 -7.46 -4.21
C CYS A 127 -6.92 -7.41 -5.72
N TRP A 128 -7.97 -7.49 -6.55
CA TRP A 128 -7.82 -7.54 -8.01
C TRP A 128 -7.12 -6.30 -8.56
N SER A 129 -7.40 -5.13 -8.02
CA SER A 129 -6.74 -3.89 -8.45
C SER A 129 -5.21 -3.96 -8.35
N PHE A 130 -4.65 -4.65 -7.35
CA PHE A 130 -3.21 -4.88 -7.25
C PHE A 130 -2.70 -5.82 -8.35
N ILE A 131 -3.42 -6.90 -8.61
CA ILE A 131 -3.08 -7.84 -9.69
C ILE A 131 -3.10 -7.12 -11.05
N ARG A 132 -4.13 -6.29 -11.29
CA ARG A 132 -4.24 -5.50 -12.53
C ARG A 132 -3.10 -4.48 -12.65
N MET A 133 -2.76 -3.78 -11.56
CA MET A 133 -1.61 -2.86 -11.57
C MET A 133 -0.29 -3.59 -11.80
N ALA A 134 -0.11 -4.79 -11.25
CA ALA A 134 1.08 -5.60 -11.49
C ALA A 134 1.23 -5.95 -12.98
N HIS A 135 0.13 -6.35 -13.63
CA HIS A 135 0.11 -6.60 -15.07
C HIS A 135 0.49 -5.37 -15.90
N LEU A 136 -0.02 -4.19 -15.54
CA LEU A 136 0.29 -2.93 -16.25
C LEU A 136 1.71 -2.41 -15.97
N ALA A 137 2.25 -2.70 -14.77
CA ALA A 137 3.58 -2.29 -14.36
C ALA A 137 4.69 -3.18 -14.98
N GLU A 138 4.42 -4.46 -15.15
CA GLU A 138 5.39 -5.45 -15.62
C GLU A 138 6.14 -5.02 -16.91
N PRO A 139 5.48 -4.54 -17.99
CA PRO A 139 6.16 -4.10 -19.21
C PRO A 139 7.09 -2.90 -19.00
N LEU A 140 6.89 -2.12 -17.93
CA LEU A 140 7.70 -0.95 -17.59
C LEU A 140 8.86 -1.29 -16.66
N MET A 141 8.87 -2.46 -16.04
CA MET A 141 9.90 -2.94 -15.11
C MET A 141 10.94 -3.82 -15.83
N LYS A 142 11.45 -3.36 -16.96
CA LYS A 142 12.37 -4.16 -17.84
C LYS A 142 13.71 -4.52 -17.18
N ASN A 143 14.13 -3.76 -16.18
CA ASN A 143 15.39 -3.98 -15.46
C ASN A 143 15.12 -4.54 -14.04
N GLY A 144 14.00 -5.25 -13.87
CA GLY A 144 13.52 -5.63 -12.55
C GLY A 144 12.82 -4.48 -11.85
N GLY A 145 12.51 -4.66 -10.57
CA GLY A 145 11.81 -3.67 -9.76
C GLY A 145 11.17 -4.28 -8.53
N VAL A 146 10.28 -3.54 -7.88
CA VAL A 146 9.57 -4.05 -6.70
C VAL A 146 8.16 -3.50 -6.62
N MET A 147 7.22 -4.36 -6.23
CA MET A 147 5.82 -4.02 -6.00
C MET A 147 5.46 -4.29 -4.55
N PHE A 148 4.82 -3.32 -3.92
CA PHE A 148 4.32 -3.40 -2.56
C PHE A 148 2.81 -3.24 -2.52
N THR A 149 2.15 -4.02 -1.66
CA THR A 149 0.76 -3.79 -1.32
C THR A 149 0.57 -3.74 0.18
N MET A 150 -0.40 -2.95 0.65
CA MET A 150 -0.70 -2.84 2.08
C MET A 150 -1.71 -3.90 2.49
N THR A 151 -1.31 -4.77 3.42
CA THR A 151 -2.17 -5.77 4.05
C THR A 151 -2.40 -5.43 5.53
N TYR A 152 -2.96 -6.35 6.27
CA TYR A 152 -3.15 -6.25 7.70
C TYR A 152 -3.23 -7.64 8.32
N TYR A 153 -2.73 -7.79 9.52
CA TYR A 153 -2.64 -9.08 10.23
C TYR A 153 -4.01 -9.78 10.40
N GLY A 154 -5.11 -9.06 10.22
CA GLY A 154 -6.47 -9.60 10.11
C GLY A 154 -6.69 -10.57 8.94
N SER A 155 -5.73 -10.74 8.03
CA SER A 155 -5.66 -11.82 7.04
C SER A 155 -5.44 -13.21 7.67
N ARG A 156 -4.78 -13.27 8.83
CA ARG A 156 -4.40 -14.50 9.54
C ARG A 156 -5.10 -14.67 10.88
N HIS A 157 -5.51 -13.57 11.51
CA HIS A 157 -6.19 -13.56 12.80
C HIS A 157 -7.56 -12.90 12.69
N VAL A 158 -8.51 -13.35 13.48
CA VAL A 158 -9.81 -12.68 13.55
C VAL A 158 -9.67 -11.38 14.33
N VAL A 159 -9.87 -10.27 13.63
CA VAL A 159 -9.91 -8.94 14.23
C VAL A 159 -11.36 -8.46 14.26
N LYS A 160 -11.85 -8.11 15.45
CA LYS A 160 -13.21 -7.60 15.63
C LYS A 160 -13.46 -6.40 14.70
N ASN A 161 -14.60 -6.40 14.02
CA ASN A 161 -15.04 -5.35 13.09
C ASN A 161 -14.19 -5.21 11.80
N TYR A 162 -13.29 -6.16 11.51
CA TYR A 162 -12.53 -6.17 10.26
C TYR A 162 -13.17 -7.05 9.18
N ASN A 163 -13.88 -8.08 9.60
CA ASN A 163 -14.83 -8.92 8.85
C ASN A 163 -14.36 -9.27 7.41
N ILE A 164 -15.13 -8.85 6.38
CA ILE A 164 -14.85 -9.18 4.98
C ILE A 164 -13.46 -8.67 4.50
N MET A 165 -12.93 -7.61 5.12
CA MET A 165 -11.59 -7.12 4.79
C MET A 165 -10.51 -8.13 5.16
N GLY A 166 -10.70 -8.95 6.21
CA GLY A 166 -9.79 -10.06 6.53
C GLY A 166 -9.69 -11.06 5.39
N VAL A 167 -10.82 -11.42 4.80
CA VAL A 167 -10.89 -12.31 3.63
C VAL A 167 -10.17 -11.69 2.43
N ALA A 168 -10.42 -10.42 2.13
CA ALA A 168 -9.76 -9.72 1.04
C ALA A 168 -8.24 -9.61 1.23
N LYS A 169 -7.78 -9.36 2.47
CA LYS A 169 -6.34 -9.29 2.77
C LYS A 169 -5.67 -10.67 2.71
N ALA A 170 -6.35 -11.74 3.07
CA ALA A 170 -5.85 -13.10 2.88
C ALA A 170 -5.67 -13.44 1.38
N ALA A 171 -6.65 -13.08 0.55
CA ALA A 171 -6.55 -13.23 -0.90
C ALA A 171 -5.40 -12.38 -1.48
N LEU A 172 -5.24 -11.13 -1.01
CA LEU A 172 -4.16 -10.24 -1.43
C LEU A 172 -2.77 -10.80 -1.08
N GLU A 173 -2.58 -11.35 0.13
CA GLU A 173 -1.31 -11.99 0.53
C GLU A 173 -1.04 -13.28 -0.28
N CYS A 174 -2.09 -14.01 -0.65
CA CYS A 174 -1.96 -15.13 -1.57
C CYS A 174 -1.50 -14.65 -2.95
N ALA A 175 -2.13 -13.61 -3.50
CA ALA A 175 -1.76 -13.02 -4.78
C ALA A 175 -0.28 -12.53 -4.78
N VAL A 176 0.21 -11.95 -3.69
CA VAL A 176 1.62 -11.55 -3.54
C VAL A 176 2.58 -12.72 -3.80
N ARG A 177 2.30 -13.91 -3.23
CA ARG A 177 3.15 -15.10 -3.43
C ARG A 177 3.14 -15.58 -4.87
N TYR A 178 1.97 -15.64 -5.51
CA TYR A 178 1.86 -16.03 -6.92
C TYR A 178 2.55 -15.02 -7.84
N LEU A 179 2.30 -13.73 -7.67
CA LEU A 179 2.97 -12.67 -8.45
C LEU A 179 4.48 -12.68 -8.26
N ALA A 180 4.97 -12.95 -7.04
CA ALA A 180 6.40 -13.07 -6.77
C ALA A 180 7.03 -14.25 -7.52
N ALA A 181 6.33 -15.39 -7.62
CA ALA A 181 6.78 -16.56 -8.37
C ALA A 181 6.77 -16.30 -9.88
N GLU A 182 5.73 -15.66 -10.40
CA GLU A 182 5.55 -15.38 -11.82
C GLU A 182 6.52 -14.31 -12.34
N LEU A 183 6.75 -13.25 -11.54
CA LEU A 183 7.53 -12.08 -11.93
C LEU A 183 9.01 -12.16 -11.49
N GLY A 184 9.33 -13.05 -10.55
CA GLY A 184 10.67 -13.25 -10.03
C GLY A 184 11.73 -13.53 -11.12
N PRO A 185 11.47 -14.38 -12.15
CA PRO A 185 12.39 -14.59 -13.27
C PRO A 185 12.75 -13.32 -14.05
N LYS A 186 11.92 -12.27 -13.95
CA LYS A 186 12.17 -10.95 -14.55
C LYS A 186 12.88 -9.97 -13.59
N GLY A 187 13.29 -10.44 -12.41
CA GLY A 187 13.91 -9.58 -11.38
C GLY A 187 12.92 -8.68 -10.66
N ILE A 188 11.61 -8.93 -10.76
CA ILE A 188 10.58 -8.14 -10.11
C ILE A 188 10.19 -8.82 -8.80
N ARG A 189 10.34 -8.10 -7.69
CA ARG A 189 9.99 -8.55 -6.34
C ARG A 189 8.59 -8.09 -5.99
N VAL A 190 7.86 -8.87 -5.20
CA VAL A 190 6.50 -8.52 -4.78
C VAL A 190 6.35 -8.79 -3.29
N HIS A 191 5.84 -7.80 -2.53
CA HIS A 191 5.70 -7.88 -1.09
C HIS A 191 4.35 -7.36 -0.60
N ALA A 192 3.86 -7.96 0.48
CA ALA A 192 2.83 -7.37 1.31
C ALA A 192 3.48 -6.67 2.52
N ILE A 193 3.04 -5.47 2.83
CA ILE A 193 3.42 -4.73 4.04
C ILE A 193 2.23 -4.78 4.98
N SER A 194 2.45 -5.27 6.20
CA SER A 194 1.43 -5.41 7.24
C SER A 194 1.73 -4.49 8.42
N PRO A 195 1.27 -3.24 8.38
CA PRO A 195 1.40 -2.33 9.51
C PRO A 195 0.58 -2.79 10.71
N GLY A 196 1.00 -2.42 11.90
CA GLY A 196 0.14 -2.45 13.08
C GLY A 196 -1.06 -1.51 12.94
N PRO A 197 -1.99 -1.53 13.91
CA PRO A 197 -3.11 -0.60 13.91
C PRO A 197 -2.62 0.85 13.87
N LEU A 198 -3.17 1.63 12.93
CA LEU A 198 -2.84 3.03 12.65
C LEU A 198 -4.10 3.89 12.61
N ALA A 199 -4.01 5.09 13.14
CA ALA A 199 -5.09 6.09 13.09
C ALA A 199 -5.16 6.76 11.70
N THR A 200 -5.45 5.98 10.66
CA THR A 200 -5.61 6.48 9.29
C THR A 200 -7.06 6.80 8.96
N ARG A 201 -7.28 7.51 7.85
CA ARG A 201 -8.64 7.72 7.33
C ARG A 201 -9.34 6.38 6.99
N ALA A 202 -8.62 5.42 6.43
CA ALA A 202 -9.17 4.10 6.14
C ALA A 202 -9.60 3.38 7.44
N ALA A 203 -8.79 3.45 8.49
CA ALA A 203 -9.07 2.85 9.78
C ALA A 203 -10.26 3.49 10.51
N SER A 204 -10.60 4.77 10.23
CA SER A 204 -11.76 5.43 10.83
C SER A 204 -13.11 4.78 10.46
N GLY A 205 -13.14 3.91 9.45
CA GLY A 205 -14.30 3.08 9.10
C GLY A 205 -14.48 1.86 10.01
N ILE A 206 -13.45 1.47 10.76
CA ILE A 206 -13.46 0.34 11.68
C ILE A 206 -14.08 0.79 13.01
N LEU A 207 -15.11 0.08 13.47
CA LEU A 207 -15.73 0.37 14.77
C LEU A 207 -14.73 0.09 15.90
N GLU A 208 -14.75 0.94 16.94
CA GLU A 208 -13.88 0.82 18.12
C GLU A 208 -12.37 0.85 17.80
N ILE A 209 -11.95 1.60 16.79
CA ILE A 209 -10.54 1.70 16.40
C ILE A 209 -9.64 2.14 17.57
N ASP A 210 -10.11 3.04 18.44
CA ASP A 210 -9.32 3.52 19.58
C ASP A 210 -9.00 2.39 20.55
N LYS A 211 -9.95 1.48 20.83
CA LYS A 211 -9.69 0.28 21.65
C LYS A 211 -8.66 -0.64 21.02
N LEU A 212 -8.66 -0.73 19.68
CA LEU A 212 -7.68 -1.53 18.96
C LEU A 212 -6.28 -0.90 19.06
N LEU A 213 -6.17 0.42 18.95
CA LEU A 213 -4.92 1.16 19.12
C LEU A 213 -4.37 1.00 20.55
N ASP A 214 -5.21 1.16 21.57
CA ASP A 214 -4.79 0.99 22.98
C ASP A 214 -4.33 -0.45 23.25
N LYS A 215 -5.07 -1.44 22.75
CA LYS A 215 -4.66 -2.85 22.84
C LYS A 215 -3.31 -3.08 22.18
N ALA A 216 -3.09 -2.53 20.98
CA ALA A 216 -1.83 -2.67 20.26
C ALA A 216 -0.67 -2.04 21.02
N ARG A 217 -0.85 -0.81 21.54
CA ARG A 217 0.17 -0.14 22.39
C ARG A 217 0.53 -0.95 23.63
N ALA A 218 -0.47 -1.55 24.28
CA ALA A 218 -0.26 -2.32 25.51
C ALA A 218 0.39 -3.68 25.25
N LYS A 219 0.06 -4.37 24.13
CA LYS A 219 0.52 -5.72 23.85
C LYS A 219 1.80 -5.79 23.02
N ALA A 220 2.02 -4.86 22.08
CA ALA A 220 3.22 -4.90 21.24
C ALA A 220 4.50 -4.92 22.07
N PRO A 221 5.45 -5.82 21.82
CA PRO A 221 6.75 -5.84 22.50
C PRO A 221 7.46 -4.48 22.51
N ALA A 222 7.37 -3.73 21.42
CA ALA A 222 7.95 -2.38 21.34
C ALA A 222 7.23 -1.32 22.20
N ARG A 223 6.06 -1.66 22.80
CA ARG A 223 5.25 -0.73 23.63
C ARG A 223 4.93 0.60 22.96
N SER A 224 4.94 0.61 21.65
CA SER A 224 4.73 1.79 20.80
C SER A 224 3.75 1.47 19.68
N LEU A 225 2.98 2.47 19.26
CA LEU A 225 2.24 2.39 18.01
C LEU A 225 3.17 2.71 16.84
N VAL A 226 2.95 2.01 15.74
CA VAL A 226 3.60 2.33 14.47
C VAL A 226 3.05 3.63 13.90
N SER A 227 3.88 4.41 13.23
CA SER A 227 3.50 5.60 12.47
C SER A 227 3.50 5.31 10.96
N ILE A 228 2.90 6.21 10.17
CA ILE A 228 2.98 6.13 8.71
C ILE A 228 4.41 6.29 8.21
N GLU A 229 5.24 7.00 8.94
CA GLU A 229 6.67 7.19 8.67
C GLU A 229 7.44 5.89 8.88
N ASP A 230 7.18 5.14 9.94
CA ASP A 230 7.81 3.83 10.19
C ASP A 230 7.51 2.86 9.04
N VAL A 231 6.25 2.84 8.59
CA VAL A 231 5.83 2.01 7.44
C VAL A 231 6.53 2.47 6.16
N GLY A 232 6.57 3.78 5.92
CA GLY A 232 7.21 4.35 4.72
C GLY A 232 8.70 4.04 4.66
N ILE A 233 9.41 4.24 5.76
CA ILE A 233 10.87 3.99 5.86
C ILE A 233 11.17 2.51 5.60
N ALA A 234 10.49 1.59 6.28
CA ALA A 234 10.71 0.17 6.13
C ALA A 234 10.41 -0.31 4.69
N THR A 235 9.32 0.20 4.08
CA THR A 235 8.98 -0.09 2.70
C THR A 235 10.05 0.42 1.73
N ALA A 236 10.56 1.63 1.95
CA ALA A 236 11.58 2.23 1.10
C ALA A 236 12.93 1.49 1.19
N PHE A 237 13.32 0.97 2.35
CA PHE A 237 14.50 0.12 2.46
C PHE A 237 14.38 -1.17 1.65
N LEU A 238 13.22 -1.81 1.63
CA LEU A 238 12.98 -2.99 0.80
C LEU A 238 13.02 -2.69 -0.71
N ALA A 239 12.84 -1.42 -1.10
CA ALA A 239 12.95 -1.04 -2.50
C ALA A 239 14.40 -1.00 -3.01
N HIS A 240 15.38 -0.92 -2.13
CA HIS A 240 16.79 -0.90 -2.51
C HIS A 240 17.25 -2.24 -3.12
N ASP A 241 18.19 -2.18 -4.05
CA ASP A 241 18.67 -3.36 -4.78
C ASP A 241 19.42 -4.37 -3.88
N ALA A 242 19.90 -3.95 -2.70
CA ALA A 242 20.47 -4.87 -1.70
C ALA A 242 19.45 -5.91 -1.19
N ALA A 243 18.15 -5.62 -1.28
CA ALA A 243 17.07 -6.55 -0.93
C ALA A 243 16.66 -7.49 -2.09
N ARG A 244 17.46 -7.61 -3.16
CA ARG A 244 17.12 -8.31 -4.41
C ARG A 244 16.70 -9.78 -4.25
N LEU A 245 17.07 -10.44 -3.18
CA LEU A 245 16.71 -11.85 -2.92
C LEU A 245 15.58 -12.01 -1.89
N ILE A 246 14.93 -10.91 -1.49
CA ILE A 246 13.74 -10.93 -0.63
C ILE A 246 12.53 -10.72 -1.54
N THR A 247 11.62 -11.66 -1.61
CA THR A 247 10.37 -11.56 -2.39
C THR A 247 9.31 -12.55 -1.87
N GLY A 248 8.04 -12.28 -2.14
CA GLY A 248 6.92 -13.15 -1.76
C GLY A 248 6.51 -13.04 -0.28
N GLU A 249 7.12 -12.13 0.48
CA GLU A 249 6.96 -12.03 1.92
C GLU A 249 5.86 -11.04 2.34
N THR A 250 5.25 -11.34 3.50
CA THR A 250 4.46 -10.37 4.27
C THR A 250 5.32 -9.82 5.39
N LEU A 251 5.75 -8.56 5.26
CA LEU A 251 6.56 -7.90 6.28
C LEU A 251 5.67 -7.19 7.30
N TYR A 252 5.80 -7.55 8.56
CA TYR A 252 5.09 -6.90 9.66
C TYR A 252 5.88 -5.68 10.18
N ILE A 253 5.19 -4.54 10.25
CA ILE A 253 5.72 -3.29 10.80
C ILE A 253 4.73 -2.86 11.89
N ASP A 254 4.82 -3.50 13.06
CA ASP A 254 3.80 -3.41 14.10
C ASP A 254 4.35 -3.48 15.53
N GLY A 255 5.69 -3.32 15.67
CA GLY A 255 6.36 -3.42 16.97
C GLY A 255 6.29 -4.82 17.59
N GLY A 256 6.02 -5.85 16.79
CA GLY A 256 5.88 -7.24 17.24
C GLY A 256 4.47 -7.58 17.73
N TYR A 257 3.47 -6.74 17.47
CA TYR A 257 2.08 -7.00 17.91
C TYR A 257 1.53 -8.33 17.40
N HIS A 258 1.87 -8.72 16.17
CA HIS A 258 1.35 -9.94 15.53
C HIS A 258 1.85 -11.26 16.14
N ILE A 259 2.95 -11.23 16.92
CA ILE A 259 3.50 -12.45 17.55
C ILE A 259 2.95 -12.69 18.96
N ILE A 260 2.15 -11.77 19.49
CA ILE A 260 1.61 -11.84 20.84
C ILE A 260 0.14 -12.25 20.79
N ASP A 261 -0.21 -13.26 21.60
CA ASP A 261 -1.60 -13.70 21.84
C ASP A 261 -2.43 -12.69 22.66
#